data_18ea0065a14d7cf45d0461c49100e00a
#
_entry.id   18ea0065a14d7cf45d0461c49100e00a
#
_cell.length_a   1.000
_cell.length_b   1.000
_cell.length_c   1.000
_cell.angle_alpha   90.00
_cell.angle_beta   90.00
_cell.angle_gamma   90.00
#
_symmetry.space_group_name_H-M   'P 1'
#
loop_
_entity.id
_entity.type
_entity.pdbx_description
1 polymer ?
#
loop_
_entity_poly.entity_id
_entity_poly.type
_entity_poly.pdbx_seq_one_letter_code
_entity_poly.pdbx_strand_id
1 'polypeptide(L)'
;SDVCSSDLDVARGLGNDYSAFIVFDITQFPYKVVAKYRNNEIKPMLFPNIIHETAKGYNNAWLLIEVNDIGEQVANILHYDLEYENMLMAAMRGRAGQVVGHGFSGKKSQMGVRMTAAVKKLGCSNLKTFLEDDKLLTVDYDIISELTTFAQRHNSFEAEEGCNDDLAMCLVIFSWLVAQDYFKEMTSNDIRKRIYEEQKNQIEQDMAPFGFILDGLDESTFVDESGDRWHTDEYGDRSYMWDYY
;
A
#
# COMPACT_ATOMS: atom_id res chain seq x y z
N SER A 1 2.78 7.92 4.02
CA SER A 1 1.71 7.19 3.33
C SER A 1 2.08 5.73 3.24
N ASP A 2 1.43 4.94 4.05
CA ASP A 2 1.78 3.54 4.23
C ASP A 2 1.21 2.75 3.06
N VAL A 3 2.08 2.18 2.24
CA VAL A 3 1.68 1.29 1.17
C VAL A 3 1.41 -0.07 1.81
N CYS A 4 0.14 -0.43 1.92
CA CYS A 4 -0.26 -1.75 2.37
C CYS A 4 -0.67 -2.58 1.16
N SER A 5 -0.23 -3.83 1.11
CA SER A 5 -0.71 -4.82 0.17
C SER A 5 -1.71 -5.73 0.89
N SER A 6 -2.83 -6.01 0.26
CA SER A 6 -3.83 -6.94 0.77
C SER A 6 -3.95 -8.10 -0.20
N ASP A 7 -3.60 -9.29 0.25
CA ASP A 7 -3.69 -10.52 -0.54
C ASP A 7 -4.91 -11.31 -0.09
N LEU A 8 -5.73 -11.74 -1.06
CA LEU A 8 -7.04 -12.31 -0.82
C LEU A 8 -7.16 -13.71 -1.37
N ASP A 9 -7.66 -14.61 -0.54
CA ASP A 9 -8.25 -15.89 -0.94
C ASP A 9 -9.77 -15.83 -0.73
N VAL A 10 -10.56 -16.30 -1.70
CA VAL A 10 -12.02 -16.15 -1.71
C VAL A 10 -12.72 -17.50 -1.74
N ALA A 11 -13.40 -17.82 -0.66
CA ALA A 11 -14.22 -19.01 -0.52
C ALA A 11 -15.65 -18.84 -1.07
N ARG A 12 -16.33 -19.94 -1.33
CA ARG A 12 -17.72 -19.98 -1.80
C ARG A 12 -18.77 -19.65 -0.71
N GLY A 13 -18.37 -19.45 0.53
CA GLY A 13 -19.28 -19.18 1.65
C GLY A 13 -20.18 -20.38 2.02
N LEU A 14 -19.72 -21.62 1.74
CA LEU A 14 -20.44 -22.85 2.05
C LEU A 14 -20.01 -23.49 3.39
N GLY A 15 -19.19 -22.78 4.18
CA GLY A 15 -18.76 -23.22 5.49
C GLY A 15 -17.56 -24.16 5.52
N ASN A 16 -17.04 -24.58 4.37
CA ASN A 16 -15.89 -25.49 4.28
C ASN A 16 -14.56 -24.74 4.13
N ASP A 17 -14.55 -23.66 3.35
CA ASP A 17 -13.37 -22.84 3.10
C ASP A 17 -13.61 -21.41 3.60
N TYR A 18 -12.56 -20.72 3.97
CA TYR A 18 -12.65 -19.34 4.47
C TYR A 18 -12.39 -18.32 3.36
N SER A 19 -13.14 -17.22 3.38
CA SER A 19 -12.73 -16.01 2.72
C SER A 19 -11.76 -15.29 3.64
N ALA A 20 -10.52 -15.09 3.20
CA ALA A 20 -9.46 -14.53 4.00
C ALA A 20 -8.72 -13.42 3.26
N PHE A 21 -8.18 -12.46 4.00
CA PHE A 21 -7.16 -11.56 3.53
C PHE A 21 -6.20 -11.13 4.64
N ILE A 22 -5.03 -10.70 4.24
CA ILE A 22 -4.00 -10.15 5.13
C ILE A 22 -3.57 -8.79 4.61
N VAL A 23 -3.40 -7.83 5.52
CA VAL A 23 -2.84 -6.51 5.23
C VAL A 23 -1.41 -6.45 5.72
N PHE A 24 -0.50 -6.03 4.84
CA PHE A 24 0.92 -5.92 5.11
C PHE A 24 1.37 -4.46 5.11
N ASP A 25 2.12 -4.07 6.12
CA ASP A 25 2.92 -2.85 6.08
C ASP A 25 4.23 -3.15 5.32
N ILE A 26 4.38 -2.51 4.17
CA ILE A 26 5.52 -2.67 3.28
C ILE A 26 6.41 -1.42 3.20
N THR A 27 6.21 -0.48 4.11
CA THR A 27 6.96 0.79 4.14
C THR A 27 8.43 0.59 4.47
N GLN A 28 8.75 -0.43 5.25
CA GLN A 28 10.11 -0.75 5.64
C GLN A 28 10.28 -2.25 5.94
N PHE A 29 11.53 -2.72 5.87
CA PHE A 29 11.87 -4.06 6.35
C PHE A 29 12.05 -4.10 7.87
N PRO A 30 11.66 -5.20 8.53
CA PRO A 30 10.89 -6.31 7.98
C PRO A 30 9.45 -5.91 7.68
N TYR A 31 8.85 -6.50 6.66
CA TYR A 31 7.42 -6.36 6.38
C TYR A 31 6.60 -6.90 7.54
N LYS A 32 5.47 -6.29 7.85
CA LYS A 32 4.66 -6.66 9.03
C LYS A 32 3.23 -6.96 8.62
N VAL A 33 2.69 -8.01 9.17
CA VAL A 33 1.24 -8.22 9.16
C VAL A 33 0.60 -7.23 10.14
N VAL A 34 -0.28 -6.37 9.64
CA VAL A 34 -0.95 -5.32 10.43
C VAL A 34 -2.44 -5.56 10.61
N ALA A 35 -3.06 -6.35 9.74
CA ALA A 35 -4.44 -6.81 9.89
C ALA A 35 -4.65 -8.13 9.17
N LYS A 36 -5.65 -8.87 9.62
CA LYS A 36 -6.19 -10.04 8.94
C LYS A 36 -7.71 -10.06 9.02
N TYR A 37 -8.29 -10.72 8.06
CA TYR A 37 -9.70 -11.09 8.06
C TYR A 37 -9.84 -12.55 7.67
N ARG A 38 -10.74 -13.29 8.32
CA ARG A 38 -11.05 -14.67 8.01
C ARG A 38 -12.48 -14.98 8.41
N ASN A 39 -13.29 -15.46 7.46
CA ASN A 39 -14.69 -15.79 7.71
C ASN A 39 -15.17 -16.81 6.69
N ASN A 40 -15.84 -17.88 7.15
CA ASN A 40 -16.38 -18.96 6.31
C ASN A 40 -17.89 -18.83 6.04
N GLU A 41 -18.56 -17.86 6.65
CA GLU A 41 -20.00 -17.64 6.50
C GLU A 41 -20.32 -16.44 5.60
N ILE A 42 -19.32 -15.61 5.28
CA ILE A 42 -19.53 -14.42 4.47
C ILE A 42 -19.95 -14.80 3.04
N LYS A 43 -21.01 -14.15 2.58
CA LYS A 43 -21.43 -14.31 1.19
C LYS A 43 -20.43 -13.62 0.27
N PRO A 44 -20.03 -14.25 -0.86
CA PRO A 44 -19.06 -13.67 -1.82
C PRO A 44 -19.43 -12.25 -2.28
N MET A 45 -20.72 -11.95 -2.42
CA MET A 45 -21.20 -10.62 -2.82
C MET A 45 -21.00 -9.51 -1.77
N LEU A 46 -20.83 -9.86 -0.51
CA LEU A 46 -20.61 -8.90 0.59
C LEU A 46 -19.14 -8.71 0.90
N PHE A 47 -18.31 -9.68 0.55
CA PHE A 47 -16.88 -9.66 0.83
C PHE A 47 -16.15 -8.47 0.19
N PRO A 48 -16.45 -8.05 -1.07
CA PRO A 48 -15.83 -6.86 -1.67
C PRO A 48 -16.00 -5.58 -0.85
N ASN A 49 -17.15 -5.41 -0.18
CA ASN A 49 -17.39 -4.22 0.65
C ASN A 49 -16.46 -4.18 1.87
N ILE A 50 -16.22 -5.34 2.50
CA ILE A 50 -15.30 -5.43 3.65
C ILE A 50 -13.86 -5.15 3.20
N ILE A 51 -13.45 -5.71 2.06
CA ILE A 51 -12.13 -5.45 1.47
C ILE A 51 -11.97 -3.96 1.20
N HIS A 52 -12.94 -3.35 0.53
CA HIS A 52 -12.94 -1.95 0.16
C HIS A 52 -12.83 -1.01 1.37
N GLU A 53 -13.66 -1.22 2.41
CA GLU A 53 -13.60 -0.43 3.63
C GLU A 53 -12.25 -0.59 4.36
N THR A 54 -11.76 -1.83 4.43
CA THR A 54 -10.46 -2.11 5.04
C THR A 54 -9.33 -1.44 4.25
N ALA A 55 -9.29 -1.60 2.94
CA ALA A 55 -8.26 -1.03 2.09
C ALA A 55 -8.25 0.50 2.15
N LYS A 56 -9.41 1.16 2.20
CA LYS A 56 -9.52 2.61 2.44
C LYS A 56 -8.98 3.01 3.80
N GLY A 57 -9.25 2.23 4.85
CA GLY A 57 -8.73 2.46 6.19
C GLY A 57 -7.20 2.36 6.28
N TYR A 58 -6.60 1.56 5.40
CA TYR A 58 -5.15 1.42 5.24
C TYR A 58 -4.61 2.25 4.06
N ASN A 59 -5.02 3.50 3.99
CA ASN A 59 -4.49 4.50 3.04
C ASN A 59 -4.62 4.11 1.57
N ASN A 60 -5.77 3.55 1.18
CA ASN A 60 -6.02 3.00 -0.15
C ASN A 60 -4.99 1.93 -0.53
N ALA A 61 -4.88 0.91 0.29
CA ALA A 61 -3.94 -0.19 0.10
C ALA A 61 -4.01 -0.81 -1.29
N TRP A 62 -2.87 -1.23 -1.84
CA TRP A 62 -2.84 -2.00 -3.08
C TRP A 62 -3.42 -3.39 -2.86
N LEU A 63 -4.33 -3.82 -3.72
CA LEU A 63 -5.00 -5.12 -3.65
C LEU A 63 -4.44 -6.08 -4.69
N LEU A 64 -4.02 -7.26 -4.24
CA LEU A 64 -3.75 -8.41 -5.11
C LEU A 64 -4.75 -9.51 -4.79
N ILE A 65 -5.54 -9.90 -5.75
CA ILE A 65 -6.64 -10.86 -5.57
C ILE A 65 -6.29 -12.17 -6.27
N GLU A 66 -6.51 -13.30 -5.62
CA GLU A 66 -6.50 -14.57 -6.29
C GLU A 66 -7.76 -14.70 -7.14
N VAL A 67 -7.59 -14.77 -8.47
CA VAL A 67 -8.69 -14.80 -9.44
C VAL A 67 -9.04 -16.21 -9.91
N ASN A 68 -8.95 -17.17 -9.02
CA ASN A 68 -9.51 -18.47 -9.23
C ASN A 68 -11.00 -18.44 -8.86
N ASP A 69 -11.82 -19.18 -9.60
CA ASP A 69 -13.23 -19.39 -9.28
C ASP A 69 -14.01 -18.08 -9.01
N ILE A 70 -14.39 -17.81 -7.75
CA ILE A 70 -15.18 -16.63 -7.33
C ILE A 70 -14.32 -15.36 -7.20
N GLY A 71 -13.02 -15.49 -7.05
CA GLY A 71 -12.12 -14.34 -6.91
C GLY A 71 -12.19 -13.35 -8.06
N GLU A 72 -12.44 -13.82 -9.28
CA GLU A 72 -12.67 -12.95 -10.45
C GLU A 72 -13.93 -12.08 -10.28
N GLN A 73 -14.98 -12.61 -9.69
CA GLN A 73 -16.21 -11.84 -9.42
C GLN A 73 -15.97 -10.77 -8.35
N VAL A 74 -15.23 -11.10 -7.28
CA VAL A 74 -14.85 -10.15 -6.24
C VAL A 74 -14.00 -9.02 -6.82
N ALA A 75 -13.02 -9.35 -7.66
CA ALA A 75 -12.19 -8.37 -8.35
C ALA A 75 -13.01 -7.42 -9.24
N ASN A 76 -13.97 -7.97 -9.99
CA ASN A 76 -14.87 -7.19 -10.85
C ASN A 76 -15.74 -6.22 -10.04
N ILE A 77 -16.33 -6.65 -8.93
CA ILE A 77 -17.14 -5.79 -8.05
C ILE A 77 -16.28 -4.67 -7.47
N LEU A 78 -15.08 -4.98 -6.98
CA LEU A 78 -14.17 -3.96 -6.44
C LEU A 78 -13.80 -2.92 -7.49
N HIS A 79 -13.48 -3.34 -8.70
CA HIS A 79 -13.01 -2.42 -9.74
C HIS A 79 -14.14 -1.65 -10.43
N TYR A 80 -15.23 -2.33 -10.83
CA TYR A 80 -16.28 -1.70 -11.62
C TYR A 80 -17.43 -1.12 -10.80
N ASP A 81 -17.82 -1.77 -9.70
CA ASP A 81 -18.98 -1.34 -8.91
C ASP A 81 -18.54 -0.41 -7.77
N LEU A 82 -17.39 -0.69 -7.14
CA LEU A 82 -16.85 0.12 -6.03
C LEU A 82 -15.75 1.10 -6.48
N GLU A 83 -15.40 1.10 -7.77
CA GLU A 83 -14.44 2.00 -8.42
C GLU A 83 -13.09 2.07 -7.68
N TYR A 84 -12.62 0.91 -7.18
CA TYR A 84 -11.35 0.85 -6.47
C TYR A 84 -10.18 0.79 -7.45
N GLU A 85 -9.34 1.83 -7.46
CA GLU A 85 -8.29 2.01 -8.47
C GLU A 85 -7.00 1.23 -8.17
N ASN A 86 -6.66 1.04 -6.87
CA ASN A 86 -5.38 0.45 -6.47
C ASN A 86 -5.40 -1.08 -6.53
N MET A 87 -5.67 -1.62 -7.71
CA MET A 87 -5.67 -3.06 -7.95
C MET A 87 -4.46 -3.47 -8.77
N LEU A 88 -3.76 -4.50 -8.29
CA LEU A 88 -2.63 -5.09 -9.00
C LEU A 88 -3.14 -6.04 -10.09
N MET A 89 -2.58 -5.89 -11.28
CA MET A 89 -2.93 -6.70 -12.43
C MET A 89 -1.79 -7.65 -12.79
N ALA A 90 -2.13 -8.86 -13.19
CA ALA A 90 -1.17 -9.82 -13.71
C ALA A 90 -1.38 -10.07 -15.20
N ALA A 91 -0.28 -10.22 -15.93
CA ALA A 91 -0.28 -10.56 -17.35
C ALA A 91 0.58 -11.79 -17.61
N MET A 92 0.17 -12.63 -18.56
CA MET A 92 0.97 -13.78 -19.01
C MET A 92 2.07 -13.31 -19.96
N ARG A 93 3.34 -13.50 -19.58
CA ARG A 93 4.51 -13.18 -20.41
C ARG A 93 5.28 -14.44 -20.81
N GLY A 94 4.76 -15.18 -21.76
CA GLY A 94 5.45 -16.32 -22.37
C GLY A 94 6.04 -17.29 -21.35
N ARG A 95 7.37 -17.49 -21.39
CA ARG A 95 8.08 -18.41 -20.48
C ARG A 95 8.22 -17.87 -19.03
N ALA A 96 8.10 -16.57 -18.84
CA ALA A 96 8.18 -15.97 -17.50
C ALA A 96 6.91 -16.24 -16.64
N GLY A 97 5.84 -16.75 -17.26
CA GLY A 97 4.59 -17.01 -16.56
C GLY A 97 3.80 -15.73 -16.27
N GLN A 98 3.17 -15.66 -15.12
CA GLN A 98 2.45 -14.47 -14.66
C GLN A 98 3.44 -13.45 -14.12
N VAL A 99 3.27 -12.19 -14.53
CA VAL A 99 4.06 -11.05 -14.11
C VAL A 99 3.11 -9.91 -13.76
N VAL A 100 3.32 -9.27 -12.61
CA VAL A 100 2.57 -8.09 -12.19
C VAL A 100 3.03 -6.86 -12.97
N GLY A 101 2.10 -5.99 -13.33
CA GLY A 101 2.40 -4.76 -14.03
C GLY A 101 1.23 -3.79 -14.07
N HIS A 102 1.47 -2.59 -14.58
CA HIS A 102 0.43 -1.59 -14.76
C HIS A 102 -0.50 -1.99 -15.93
N GLY A 103 -1.78 -2.03 -15.66
CA GLY A 103 -2.90 -2.66 -16.33
C GLY A 103 -3.12 -2.54 -17.84
N PHE A 104 -2.29 -1.88 -18.64
CA PHE A 104 -2.63 -1.64 -20.05
C PHE A 104 -1.60 -2.08 -21.10
N SER A 105 -0.58 -2.79 -20.75
CA SER A 105 0.44 -3.22 -21.69
C SER A 105 0.29 -4.68 -22.13
N GLY A 106 -0.81 -5.00 -22.84
CA GLY A 106 -0.92 -6.29 -23.50
C GLY A 106 -2.30 -6.95 -23.47
N LYS A 107 -2.59 -7.74 -24.46
CA LYS A 107 -3.90 -8.35 -24.78
C LYS A 107 -4.47 -9.34 -23.76
N LYS A 108 -3.85 -9.59 -22.61
CA LYS A 108 -4.32 -10.56 -21.59
C LYS A 108 -3.85 -10.17 -20.18
N SER A 109 -4.13 -8.97 -19.73
CA SER A 109 -4.03 -8.64 -18.32
C SER A 109 -5.35 -9.00 -17.61
N GLN A 110 -5.26 -9.53 -16.39
CA GLN A 110 -6.39 -9.82 -15.52
C GLN A 110 -6.19 -9.09 -14.18
N MET A 111 -7.27 -8.71 -13.54
CA MET A 111 -7.23 -8.09 -12.22
C MET A 111 -6.93 -9.15 -11.17
N GLY A 112 -5.69 -9.11 -10.63
CA GLY A 112 -5.23 -10.12 -9.69
C GLY A 112 -4.39 -11.23 -10.31
N VAL A 113 -4.07 -12.24 -9.54
CA VAL A 113 -3.19 -13.36 -9.90
C VAL A 113 -3.96 -14.68 -9.94
N ARG A 114 -3.67 -15.51 -10.91
CA ARG A 114 -4.17 -16.89 -10.92
C ARG A 114 -3.19 -17.80 -10.20
N MET A 115 -3.65 -18.53 -9.21
CA MET A 115 -2.82 -19.51 -8.51
C MET A 115 -2.51 -20.70 -9.42
N THR A 116 -1.31 -20.69 -9.98
CA THR A 116 -0.76 -21.81 -10.76
C THR A 116 0.30 -22.52 -9.93
N ALA A 117 0.62 -23.78 -10.30
CA ALA A 117 1.69 -24.52 -9.65
C ALA A 117 3.02 -23.75 -9.61
N ALA A 118 3.32 -22.94 -10.64
CA ALA A 118 4.52 -22.12 -10.71
C ALA A 118 4.45 -20.95 -9.71
N VAL A 119 3.33 -20.25 -9.63
CA VAL A 119 3.10 -19.14 -8.66
C VAL A 119 3.19 -19.70 -7.24
N LYS A 120 2.47 -20.78 -6.93
CA LYS A 120 2.45 -21.42 -5.62
C LYS A 120 3.86 -21.86 -5.20
N LYS A 121 4.58 -22.56 -6.08
CA LYS A 121 5.94 -23.04 -5.79
C LYS A 121 6.92 -21.89 -5.53
N LEU A 122 6.89 -20.85 -6.36
CA LEU A 122 7.76 -19.68 -6.19
C LEU A 122 7.40 -18.91 -4.92
N GLY A 123 6.10 -18.70 -4.67
CA GLY A 123 5.62 -18.03 -3.47
C GLY A 123 6.02 -18.77 -2.19
N CYS A 124 5.84 -20.09 -2.15
CA CYS A 124 6.27 -20.90 -0.99
C CYS A 124 7.79 -20.87 -0.77
N SER A 125 8.57 -20.90 -1.85
CA SER A 125 10.04 -20.79 -1.74
C SER A 125 10.47 -19.44 -1.18
N ASN A 126 9.85 -18.35 -1.66
CA ASN A 126 10.14 -17.01 -1.18
C ASN A 126 9.66 -16.81 0.26
N LEU A 127 8.46 -17.32 0.60
CA LEU A 127 7.92 -17.25 1.97
C LEU A 127 8.88 -17.89 2.96
N LYS A 128 9.38 -19.08 2.63
CA LYS A 128 10.39 -19.77 3.46
C LYS A 128 11.60 -18.86 3.69
N THR A 129 12.17 -18.29 2.63
CA THR A 129 13.32 -17.39 2.73
C THR A 129 13.01 -16.15 3.57
N PHE A 130 11.80 -15.57 3.42
CA PHE A 130 11.41 -14.39 4.20
C PHE A 130 11.25 -14.67 5.69
N LEU A 131 10.79 -15.86 6.04
CA LEU A 131 10.69 -16.28 7.44
C LEU A 131 12.08 -16.62 8.01
N GLU A 132 12.95 -17.30 7.25
CA GLU A 132 14.31 -17.65 7.69
C GLU A 132 15.22 -16.41 7.83
N ASP A 133 15.01 -15.39 7.01
CA ASP A 133 15.79 -14.13 7.01
C ASP A 133 15.18 -13.04 7.91
N ASP A 134 14.14 -13.32 8.67
CA ASP A 134 13.37 -12.36 9.48
C ASP A 134 12.87 -11.12 8.67
N LYS A 135 12.54 -11.34 7.39
CA LYS A 135 12.06 -10.28 6.50
C LYS A 135 10.54 -10.07 6.53
N LEU A 136 9.82 -10.99 7.13
CA LEU A 136 8.37 -10.95 7.32
C LEU A 136 8.04 -11.27 8.78
N LEU A 137 7.37 -10.35 9.45
CA LEU A 137 6.98 -10.49 10.85
C LEU A 137 5.47 -10.68 10.98
N THR A 138 5.10 -11.71 11.69
CA THR A 138 3.73 -11.94 12.18
C THR A 138 3.75 -12.42 13.61
N VAL A 139 2.81 -11.94 14.40
CA VAL A 139 2.59 -12.38 15.79
C VAL A 139 1.19 -13.00 15.96
N ASP A 140 0.50 -13.15 14.85
CA ASP A 140 -0.88 -13.64 14.85
C ASP A 140 -0.93 -15.16 15.02
N TYR A 141 -1.74 -15.62 15.96
CA TYR A 141 -1.84 -17.02 16.31
C TYR A 141 -2.40 -17.89 15.18
N ASP A 142 -3.43 -17.43 14.47
CA ASP A 142 -4.06 -18.24 13.42
C ASP A 142 -3.12 -18.40 12.23
N ILE A 143 -2.40 -17.32 11.84
CA ILE A 143 -1.39 -17.37 10.79
C ILE A 143 -0.28 -18.35 11.16
N ILE A 144 0.24 -18.28 12.39
CA ILE A 144 1.30 -19.17 12.86
C ILE A 144 0.78 -20.62 12.88
N SER A 145 -0.45 -20.84 13.35
CA SER A 145 -1.08 -22.16 13.39
C SER A 145 -1.19 -22.77 11.98
N GLU A 146 -1.66 -22.01 10.98
CA GLU A 146 -1.73 -22.50 9.60
C GLU A 146 -0.33 -22.78 9.02
N LEU A 147 0.65 -21.92 9.26
CA LEU A 147 2.02 -22.15 8.81
C LEU A 147 2.66 -23.41 9.41
N THR A 148 2.30 -23.80 10.64
CA THR A 148 2.83 -25.02 11.25
C THR A 148 2.30 -26.31 10.63
N THR A 149 1.10 -26.26 10.03
CA THR A 149 0.46 -27.40 9.35
C THR A 149 0.61 -27.35 7.83
N PHE A 150 1.15 -26.26 7.28
CA PHE A 150 1.35 -26.06 5.86
C PHE A 150 2.64 -26.73 5.38
N ALA A 151 2.54 -27.77 4.63
CA ALA A 151 3.67 -28.60 4.24
C ALA A 151 3.66 -28.98 2.75
N GLN A 152 4.83 -29.35 2.24
CA GLN A 152 4.93 -29.91 0.90
C GLN A 152 4.38 -31.35 0.90
N ARG A 153 3.34 -31.57 0.10
CA ARG A 153 2.78 -32.91 -0.16
C ARG A 153 2.82 -33.17 -1.67
N HIS A 154 3.44 -34.30 -2.04
CA HIS A 154 3.65 -34.67 -3.43
C HIS A 154 4.34 -33.54 -4.23
N ASN A 155 3.64 -32.96 -5.19
CA ASN A 155 4.14 -31.83 -6.04
C ASN A 155 3.49 -30.48 -5.70
N SER A 156 2.76 -30.39 -4.59
CA SER A 156 2.06 -29.17 -4.14
C SER A 156 2.43 -28.85 -2.69
N PHE A 157 1.89 -27.73 -2.22
CA PHE A 157 1.95 -27.29 -0.81
C PHE A 157 0.50 -27.16 -0.34
N GLU A 158 0.18 -27.72 0.80
CA GLU A 158 -1.18 -27.72 1.35
C GLU A 158 -1.15 -27.93 2.86
N ALA A 159 -2.22 -27.56 3.55
CA ALA A 159 -2.37 -27.84 4.96
C ALA A 159 -2.52 -29.36 5.20
N GLU A 160 -2.26 -29.79 6.43
CA GLU A 160 -2.58 -31.13 6.87
C GLU A 160 -4.09 -31.40 6.84
N GLU A 161 -4.46 -32.67 6.70
CA GLU A 161 -5.85 -33.07 6.63
C GLU A 161 -6.63 -32.59 7.87
N GLY A 162 -7.73 -31.86 7.61
CA GLY A 162 -8.54 -31.22 8.65
C GLY A 162 -8.02 -29.85 9.12
N CYS A 163 -6.94 -29.33 8.54
CA CYS A 163 -6.43 -27.99 8.76
C CYS A 163 -6.71 -27.09 7.55
N ASN A 164 -6.67 -25.79 7.77
CA ASN A 164 -6.87 -24.78 6.72
C ASN A 164 -5.55 -24.13 6.34
N ASP A 165 -5.47 -23.58 5.13
CA ASP A 165 -4.31 -22.87 4.61
C ASP A 165 -4.65 -21.50 3.98
N ASP A 166 -5.84 -20.95 4.24
CA ASP A 166 -6.33 -19.72 3.63
C ASP A 166 -5.41 -18.52 3.94
N LEU A 167 -5.02 -18.34 5.19
CA LEU A 167 -4.08 -17.29 5.60
C LEU A 167 -2.65 -17.59 5.13
N ALA A 168 -2.22 -18.84 5.18
CA ALA A 168 -0.92 -19.27 4.66
C ALA A 168 -0.83 -18.99 3.15
N MET A 169 -1.91 -19.19 2.40
CA MET A 169 -2.00 -18.87 0.97
C MET A 169 -1.90 -17.37 0.70
N CYS A 170 -2.49 -16.52 1.55
CA CYS A 170 -2.29 -15.07 1.46
C CYS A 170 -0.79 -14.69 1.60
N LEU A 171 -0.08 -15.31 2.56
CA LEU A 171 1.37 -15.11 2.70
C LEU A 171 2.17 -15.60 1.48
N VAL A 172 1.76 -16.72 0.88
CA VAL A 172 2.38 -17.27 -0.33
C VAL A 172 2.23 -16.30 -1.51
N ILE A 173 1.03 -15.75 -1.71
CA ILE A 173 0.74 -14.78 -2.77
C ILE A 173 1.55 -13.50 -2.55
N PHE A 174 1.59 -12.97 -1.33
CA PHE A 174 2.41 -11.83 -0.96
C PHE A 174 3.90 -12.06 -1.25
N SER A 175 4.42 -13.20 -0.84
CA SER A 175 5.83 -13.55 -1.06
C SER A 175 6.18 -13.72 -2.54
N TRP A 176 5.22 -14.16 -3.35
CA TRP A 176 5.36 -14.16 -4.81
C TRP A 176 5.35 -12.73 -5.37
N LEU A 177 4.47 -11.86 -4.88
CA LEU A 177 4.36 -10.45 -5.29
C LEU A 177 5.66 -9.68 -5.03
N VAL A 178 6.24 -9.81 -3.85
CA VAL A 178 7.48 -9.10 -3.46
C VAL A 178 8.66 -9.45 -4.38
N ALA A 179 8.67 -10.64 -4.98
CA ALA A 179 9.70 -11.04 -5.94
C ALA A 179 9.54 -10.36 -7.32
N GLN A 180 8.38 -9.77 -7.62
CA GLN A 180 8.12 -9.15 -8.90
C GLN A 180 8.86 -7.81 -9.05
N ASP A 181 9.39 -7.55 -10.24
CA ASP A 181 10.14 -6.32 -10.51
C ASP A 181 9.24 -5.07 -10.36
N TYR A 182 7.99 -5.16 -10.78
CA TYR A 182 7.02 -4.09 -10.61
C TYR A 182 6.82 -3.69 -9.13
N PHE A 183 6.72 -4.67 -8.23
CA PHE A 183 6.61 -4.40 -6.80
C PHE A 183 7.84 -3.67 -6.25
N LYS A 184 9.02 -4.10 -6.66
CA LYS A 184 10.29 -3.46 -6.27
C LYS A 184 10.39 -2.03 -6.78
N GLU A 185 9.95 -1.78 -8.01
CA GLU A 185 9.91 -0.44 -8.58
C GLU A 185 8.92 0.46 -7.85
N MET A 186 7.71 -0.04 -7.59
CA MET A 186 6.66 0.67 -6.87
C MET A 186 7.12 1.08 -5.47
N THR A 187 7.63 0.14 -4.69
CA THR A 187 8.10 0.41 -3.31
C THR A 187 9.33 1.33 -3.30
N SER A 188 10.23 1.23 -4.29
CA SER A 188 11.37 2.14 -4.41
C SER A 188 10.95 3.56 -4.72
N ASN A 189 9.94 3.77 -5.57
CA ASN A 189 9.41 5.08 -5.89
C ASN A 189 8.71 5.73 -4.69
N ASP A 190 7.94 4.95 -3.94
CA ASP A 190 7.27 5.43 -2.73
C ASP A 190 8.28 5.80 -1.63
N ILE A 191 9.34 5.02 -1.46
CA ILE A 191 10.44 5.34 -0.55
C ILE A 191 11.10 6.68 -0.94
N ARG A 192 11.40 6.88 -2.23
CA ARG A 192 12.00 8.13 -2.72
C ARG A 192 11.08 9.33 -2.50
N LYS A 193 9.79 9.17 -2.79
CA LYS A 193 8.78 10.22 -2.58
C LYS A 193 8.69 10.59 -1.10
N ARG A 194 8.66 9.61 -0.20
CA ARG A 194 8.65 9.84 1.24
C ARG A 194 9.89 10.55 1.73
N ILE A 195 11.08 10.13 1.31
CA ILE A 195 12.35 10.81 1.66
C ILE A 195 12.31 12.26 1.17
N TYR A 196 11.81 12.52 -0.04
CA TYR A 196 11.69 13.87 -0.57
C TYR A 196 10.70 14.72 0.24
N GLU A 197 9.54 14.17 0.62
CA GLU A 197 8.55 14.85 1.45
C GLU A 197 9.07 15.12 2.87
N GLU A 198 9.80 14.17 3.47
CA GLU A 198 10.47 14.37 4.77
C GLU A 198 11.51 15.49 4.70
N GLN A 199 12.35 15.49 3.68
CA GLN A 199 13.34 16.55 3.46
C GLN A 199 12.69 17.91 3.25
N LYS A 200 11.61 17.98 2.45
CA LYS A 200 10.85 19.20 2.23
C LYS A 200 10.26 19.74 3.52
N ASN A 201 9.60 18.88 4.32
CA ASN A 201 9.03 19.27 5.60
C ASN A 201 10.11 19.74 6.60
N GLN A 202 11.29 19.14 6.57
CA GLN A 202 12.41 19.54 7.42
C GLN A 202 12.94 20.92 7.01
N ILE A 203 13.08 21.16 5.72
CA ILE A 203 13.43 22.48 5.18
C ILE A 203 12.38 23.54 5.55
N GLU A 204 11.10 23.22 5.41
CA GLU A 204 10.01 24.13 5.80
C GLU A 204 10.02 24.42 7.31
N GLN A 205 10.31 23.43 8.16
CA GLN A 205 10.46 23.64 9.61
C GLN A 205 11.70 24.46 9.95
N ASP A 206 12.81 24.23 9.28
CA ASP A 206 14.04 25.00 9.48
C ASP A 206 13.92 26.45 8.95
N MET A 207 13.06 26.67 7.97
CA MET A 207 12.77 28.03 7.44
C MET A 207 11.71 28.78 8.26
N ALA A 208 10.88 28.10 9.04
CA ALA A 208 9.82 28.73 9.84
C ALA A 208 10.35 29.77 10.87
N PRO A 209 11.55 29.65 11.46
CA PRO A 209 12.10 30.71 12.32
C PRO A 209 12.59 31.96 11.57
N PHE A 210 12.83 31.86 10.24
CA PHE A 210 13.23 32.98 9.40
C PHE A 210 12.06 33.71 8.73
N GLY A 211 10.85 33.25 8.95
CA GLY A 211 9.65 33.98 8.61
C GLY A 211 9.49 35.17 9.52
N PHE A 212 9.54 36.36 8.92
CA PHE A 212 9.30 37.63 9.59
C PHE A 212 10.41 38.12 10.53
N ILE A 213 11.62 38.29 10.03
CA ILE A 213 12.20 39.58 10.25
C ILE A 213 11.27 40.55 9.48
N LEU A 214 10.26 41.06 10.15
CA LEU A 214 9.70 42.36 9.78
C LEU A 214 10.90 43.27 9.83
N ASP A 215 11.47 43.56 8.67
CA ASP A 215 12.46 44.59 8.45
C ASP A 215 11.92 45.80 9.18
N GLY A 216 12.42 46.12 10.36
CA GLY A 216 12.13 47.28 11.18
C GLY A 216 11.32 48.44 10.61
N LEU A 217 10.36 48.13 9.78
CA LEU A 217 9.30 49.04 9.42
C LEU A 217 8.38 49.09 10.63
N ASP A 218 8.73 50.00 11.54
CA ASP A 218 7.79 50.50 12.53
C ASP A 218 6.45 50.72 11.88
N GLU A 219 5.35 50.40 12.56
CA GLU A 219 3.98 50.68 12.10
C GLU A 219 3.75 52.16 11.72
N SER A 220 4.76 52.99 11.96
CA SER A 220 4.83 54.42 11.64
C SER A 220 5.22 54.75 10.19
N THR A 221 5.64 53.76 9.36
CA THR A 221 6.06 54.03 7.98
C THR A 221 5.04 53.52 6.96
N PHE A 222 4.69 54.29 5.95
CA PHE A 222 3.84 53.90 4.84
C PHE A 222 4.41 54.42 3.52
N VAL A 223 4.01 53.79 2.41
CA VAL A 223 4.37 54.19 1.04
C VAL A 223 3.11 54.76 0.39
N ASP A 224 3.20 55.92 -0.20
CA ASP A 224 2.09 56.55 -0.90
C ASP A 224 1.90 55.98 -2.33
N GLU A 225 0.86 56.40 -3.03
CA GLU A 225 0.55 55.97 -4.39
C GLU A 225 1.63 56.33 -5.43
N SER A 226 2.53 57.27 -5.08
CA SER A 226 3.66 57.68 -5.91
C SER A 226 4.92 56.88 -5.65
N GLY A 227 4.91 55.97 -4.63
CA GLY A 227 6.05 55.16 -4.24
C GLY A 227 6.97 55.82 -3.21
N ASP A 228 6.60 56.99 -2.68
CA ASP A 228 7.36 57.74 -1.71
C ASP A 228 7.12 57.21 -0.29
N ARG A 229 8.18 57.15 0.53
CA ARG A 229 8.13 56.63 1.92
C ARG A 229 7.97 57.79 2.89
N TRP A 230 7.02 57.62 3.82
CA TRP A 230 6.68 58.57 4.86
C TRP A 230 6.79 57.93 6.23
N HIS A 231 7.26 58.69 7.21
CA HIS A 231 7.25 58.33 8.61
C HIS A 231 6.22 59.15 9.36
N THR A 232 5.45 58.49 10.24
CA THR A 232 4.50 59.16 11.14
C THR A 232 5.09 59.08 12.56
N ASP A 233 5.28 60.20 13.21
CA ASP A 233 5.80 60.26 14.59
C ASP A 233 4.71 59.91 15.62
N GLU A 234 5.09 59.85 16.89
CA GLU A 234 4.17 59.55 18.00
C GLU A 234 3.04 60.57 18.16
N TYR A 235 3.15 61.73 17.55
CA TYR A 235 2.15 62.82 17.59
C TYR A 235 1.27 62.86 16.34
N GLY A 236 1.50 61.96 15.39
CA GLY A 236 0.73 61.83 14.16
C GLY A 236 1.20 62.76 13.02
N ASP A 237 2.31 63.43 13.17
CA ASP A 237 2.91 64.27 12.14
C ASP A 237 3.68 63.41 11.12
N ARG A 238 3.49 63.71 9.82
CA ARG A 238 4.09 62.97 8.72
C ARG A 238 5.32 63.68 8.19
N SER A 239 6.45 62.98 8.12
CA SER A 239 7.70 63.46 7.53
C SER A 239 8.15 62.55 6.39
N TYR A 240 8.67 63.17 5.31
CA TYR A 240 9.20 62.44 4.16
C TYR A 240 10.58 61.81 4.50
N MET A 241 10.72 60.54 4.17
CA MET A 241 12.00 59.83 4.37
C MET A 241 12.87 60.02 3.12
N TRP A 242 13.99 60.70 3.27
CA TRP A 242 15.02 60.77 2.24
C TRP A 242 15.87 59.49 2.29
N ASP A 243 15.93 58.75 1.17
CA ASP A 243 16.90 57.67 1.06
C ASP A 243 18.32 58.29 1.02
N TYR A 244 19.05 58.16 2.12
CA TYR A 244 20.51 58.41 2.12
C TYR A 244 21.19 57.22 1.47
N TYR A 245 21.81 57.46 0.32
CA TYR A 245 22.80 56.56 -0.27
C TYR A 245 24.09 56.61 0.54
#